data_482092d997aae5e46d6e29f975d52d6e
#
_entry.id   482092d997aae5e46d6e29f975d52d6e
#
_cell.length_a   1.000
_cell.length_b   1.000
_cell.length_c   1.000
_cell.angle_alpha   90.00
_cell.angle_beta   90.00
_cell.angle_gamma   90.00
#
_symmetry.space_group_name_H-M   'P 1'
#
loop_
_entity.id
_entity.type
_entity.pdbx_description
1 polymer ?
#
loop_
_entity_poly.entity_id
_entity_poly.type
_entity_poly.pdbx_seq_one_letter_code
_entity_poly.pdbx_strand_id
1 'polypeptide(L)'
;NDFDYLIQHYYTVDKSTTINSSQLVVQNLLNKDCTIQKTTEDVPQILIYHTHGSEGYADSTPGDPNTSVIAVGNRLTQLLQDTYGYHVLHDTGIYDTDRDHAYNVAAPVIQKILQDHPSIEVVIDLHRDGVADTTRLAANINGVDMAQVMFFNGLSKTTATGDIDYLRNPYIEDNLAMSLKMQLAATELYPGFTRKIYLKSYRYNMHLCPKSLLIEVGAQTNTLQEAVNAMDPLAQVLDRVLSGK
;
A
#
# COMPACT_ATOMS: atom_id res chain seq x y z
N ASN A 1 -25.71 5.11 -9.97
CA ASN A 1 -25.24 5.78 -8.77
C ASN A 1 -23.71 5.59 -8.68
N ASP A 2 -22.95 6.68 -8.50
CA ASP A 2 -21.47 6.64 -8.46
C ASP A 2 -20.94 5.71 -7.38
N PHE A 3 -21.61 5.64 -6.24
CA PHE A 3 -21.23 4.75 -5.15
C PHE A 3 -21.32 3.26 -5.57
N ASP A 4 -22.45 2.84 -6.15
CA ASP A 4 -22.63 1.45 -6.58
C ASP A 4 -21.64 1.07 -7.68
N TYR A 5 -21.37 2.02 -8.59
CA TYR A 5 -20.36 1.84 -9.63
C TYR A 5 -18.96 1.65 -9.05
N LEU A 6 -18.55 2.49 -8.08
CA LEU A 6 -17.26 2.37 -7.39
C LEU A 6 -17.12 1.02 -6.70
N ILE A 7 -18.12 0.63 -5.90
CA ILE A 7 -18.10 -0.66 -5.19
C ILE A 7 -17.99 -1.81 -6.20
N GLN A 8 -18.79 -1.78 -7.26
CA GLN A 8 -18.79 -2.85 -8.24
C GLN A 8 -17.47 -2.98 -9.01
N HIS A 9 -16.78 -1.86 -9.31
CA HIS A 9 -15.63 -1.87 -10.23
C HIS A 9 -14.28 -1.73 -9.52
N TYR A 10 -14.21 -1.00 -8.41
CA TYR A 10 -12.94 -0.62 -7.79
C TYR A 10 -12.72 -1.15 -6.38
N TYR A 11 -13.76 -1.57 -5.66
CA TYR A 11 -13.62 -1.97 -4.27
C TYR A 11 -14.09 -3.40 -4.00
N THR A 12 -13.42 -4.04 -3.06
CA THR A 12 -13.85 -5.26 -2.37
C THR A 12 -14.00 -4.92 -0.90
N VAL A 13 -15.22 -5.04 -0.38
CA VAL A 13 -15.51 -4.75 1.03
C VAL A 13 -15.50 -6.06 1.80
N ASP A 14 -14.60 -6.19 2.78
CA ASP A 14 -14.53 -7.35 3.65
C ASP A 14 -15.79 -7.44 4.53
N LYS A 15 -16.23 -8.67 4.80
CA LYS A 15 -17.42 -8.92 5.65
C LYS A 15 -17.32 -8.36 7.07
N SER A 16 -16.12 -8.06 7.54
CA SER A 16 -15.86 -7.48 8.87
C SER A 16 -16.13 -5.99 8.95
N THR A 17 -16.32 -5.29 7.81
CA THR A 17 -16.52 -3.85 7.76
C THR A 17 -17.66 -3.44 6.83
N THR A 18 -18.01 -2.16 6.87
CA THR A 18 -18.98 -1.53 5.97
C THR A 18 -18.50 -0.15 5.57
N ILE A 19 -18.87 0.27 4.37
CA ILE A 19 -18.66 1.64 3.88
C ILE A 19 -19.97 2.13 3.28
N ASN A 20 -20.23 3.42 3.34
CA ASN A 20 -21.45 4.01 2.81
C ASN A 20 -21.16 5.11 1.77
N SER A 21 -22.21 5.57 1.10
CA SER A 21 -22.11 6.55 0.02
C SER A 21 -21.57 7.92 0.45
N SER A 22 -21.67 8.28 1.73
CA SER A 22 -21.09 9.54 2.22
C SER A 22 -19.57 9.48 2.42
N GLN A 23 -18.99 8.27 2.50
CA GLN A 23 -17.56 8.05 2.64
C GLN A 23 -16.84 7.85 1.30
N LEU A 24 -17.57 7.43 0.24
CA LEU A 24 -17.06 7.26 -1.12
C LEU A 24 -17.68 8.28 -2.07
N VAL A 25 -17.54 9.56 -1.78
CA VAL A 25 -17.96 10.64 -2.68
C VAL A 25 -16.84 10.88 -3.69
N VAL A 26 -17.03 10.42 -4.94
CA VAL A 26 -16.01 10.47 -6.01
C VAL A 26 -15.36 11.86 -6.11
N GLN A 27 -16.19 12.91 -6.16
CA GLN A 27 -15.70 14.27 -6.31
C GLN A 27 -14.78 14.69 -5.16
N ASN A 28 -15.12 14.31 -3.92
CA ASN A 28 -14.28 14.62 -2.76
C ASN A 28 -12.93 13.91 -2.85
N LEU A 29 -12.96 12.59 -3.16
CA LEU A 29 -11.75 11.78 -3.26
C LEU A 29 -10.83 12.26 -4.39
N LEU A 30 -11.39 12.60 -5.55
CA LEU A 30 -10.60 13.10 -6.69
C LEU A 30 -10.06 14.51 -6.48
N ASN A 31 -10.72 15.34 -5.66
CA ASN A 31 -10.27 16.69 -5.34
C ASN A 31 -9.17 16.75 -4.25
N LYS A 32 -8.94 15.65 -3.51
CA LYS A 32 -7.83 15.62 -2.54
C LYS A 32 -6.48 15.75 -3.25
N ASP A 33 -5.61 16.56 -2.70
CA ASP A 33 -4.24 16.68 -3.21
C ASP A 33 -3.38 15.52 -2.69
N CYS A 34 -2.97 14.65 -3.60
CA CYS A 34 -2.05 13.55 -3.31
C CYS A 34 -0.63 13.82 -3.82
N THR A 35 -0.36 15.02 -4.35
CA THR A 35 0.95 15.38 -4.88
C THR A 35 1.95 15.68 -3.77
N ILE A 36 3.24 15.52 -4.10
CA ILE A 36 4.37 16.03 -3.30
C ILE A 36 5.34 16.78 -4.20
N GLN A 37 6.01 17.77 -3.65
CA GLN A 37 7.03 18.52 -4.39
C GLN A 37 8.38 17.84 -4.20
N LYS A 38 9.02 17.43 -5.31
CA LYS A 38 10.39 16.89 -5.23
C LYS A 38 11.34 17.95 -4.70
N THR A 39 12.21 17.54 -3.79
CA THR A 39 13.23 18.42 -3.20
C THR A 39 14.61 18.04 -3.68
N THR A 40 15.54 19.03 -3.69
CA THR A 40 16.98 18.81 -3.89
C THR A 40 17.72 18.63 -2.56
N GLU A 41 17.03 18.81 -1.43
CA GLU A 41 17.61 18.56 -0.11
C GLU A 41 17.68 17.05 0.15
N ASP A 42 18.73 16.59 0.80
CA ASP A 42 18.91 15.17 1.16
C ASP A 42 18.08 14.83 2.41
N VAL A 43 16.75 14.93 2.25
CA VAL A 43 15.77 14.62 3.31
C VAL A 43 14.70 13.68 2.75
N PRO A 44 14.32 12.63 3.49
CA PRO A 44 13.34 11.65 3.01
C PRO A 44 11.94 12.26 2.86
N GLN A 45 11.29 11.97 1.74
CA GLN A 45 9.91 12.39 1.44
C GLN A 45 8.93 11.20 1.49
N ILE A 46 9.44 10.00 1.26
CA ILE A 46 8.68 8.76 1.25
C ILE A 46 9.29 7.80 2.26
N LEU A 47 8.47 7.22 3.12
CA LEU A 47 8.85 6.09 3.98
C LEU A 47 8.27 4.81 3.40
N ILE A 48 9.12 3.81 3.19
CA ILE A 48 8.71 2.43 2.93
C ILE A 48 9.06 1.61 4.17
N TYR A 49 8.13 0.80 4.67
CA TYR A 49 8.34 -0.14 5.77
C TYR A 49 7.49 -1.39 5.57
N HIS A 50 7.63 -2.36 6.46
CA HIS A 50 6.95 -3.64 6.39
C HIS A 50 6.47 -4.05 7.78
N THR A 51 5.17 -3.93 8.06
CA THR A 51 4.62 -4.46 9.33
C THR A 51 4.89 -5.96 9.44
N HIS A 52 4.88 -6.68 8.31
CA HIS A 52 5.19 -8.10 8.21
C HIS A 52 6.43 -8.36 7.35
N GLY A 53 7.61 -7.89 7.81
CA GLY A 53 8.87 -7.98 7.08
C GLY A 53 9.36 -9.41 6.78
N SER A 54 8.88 -10.41 7.57
CA SER A 54 9.19 -11.83 7.33
C SER A 54 8.36 -12.49 6.22
N GLU A 55 7.40 -11.78 5.63
CA GLU A 55 6.58 -12.34 4.54
C GLU A 55 7.42 -12.69 3.32
N GLY A 56 7.41 -13.98 2.98
CA GLY A 56 8.13 -14.55 1.84
C GLY A 56 7.19 -14.98 0.71
N TYR A 57 7.79 -15.36 -0.40
CA TYR A 57 7.18 -15.87 -1.63
C TYR A 57 7.44 -17.36 -1.78
N ALA A 58 6.96 -17.99 -2.84
CA ALA A 58 7.06 -19.44 -3.06
C ALA A 58 8.50 -19.98 -3.10
N ASP A 59 9.44 -19.14 -3.53
CA ASP A 59 10.87 -19.43 -3.66
C ASP A 59 11.75 -18.71 -2.62
N SER A 60 11.14 -18.11 -1.59
CA SER A 60 11.86 -17.44 -0.52
C SER A 60 12.56 -18.43 0.41
N THR A 61 13.73 -18.04 0.90
CA THR A 61 14.41 -18.72 2.00
C THR A 61 13.87 -18.19 3.33
N PRO A 62 13.25 -19.02 4.18
CA PRO A 62 12.70 -18.54 5.44
C PRO A 62 13.75 -17.83 6.31
N GLY A 63 13.42 -16.62 6.78
CA GLY A 63 14.30 -15.79 7.60
C GLY A 63 15.37 -14.99 6.84
N ASP A 64 15.46 -15.14 5.51
CA ASP A 64 16.34 -14.30 4.70
C ASP A 64 15.58 -13.08 4.15
N PRO A 65 15.86 -11.85 4.65
CA PRO A 65 15.21 -10.64 4.20
C PRO A 65 15.45 -10.32 2.71
N ASN A 66 16.54 -10.85 2.13
CA ASN A 66 16.82 -10.67 0.71
C ASN A 66 15.90 -11.49 -0.21
N THR A 67 15.06 -12.33 0.36
CA THR A 67 14.07 -13.14 -0.38
C THR A 67 12.63 -12.88 0.08
N SER A 68 12.41 -11.87 0.92
CA SER A 68 11.10 -11.47 1.48
C SER A 68 10.55 -10.21 0.81
N VAL A 69 9.45 -9.69 1.34
CA VAL A 69 8.87 -8.38 0.97
C VAL A 69 9.89 -7.24 1.12
N ILE A 70 10.90 -7.37 1.99
CA ILE A 70 11.98 -6.40 2.15
C ILE A 70 12.79 -6.26 0.85
N ALA A 71 13.08 -7.36 0.16
CA ALA A 71 13.75 -7.32 -1.14
C ALA A 71 12.91 -6.59 -2.20
N VAL A 72 11.59 -6.76 -2.16
CA VAL A 72 10.66 -6.03 -3.02
C VAL A 72 10.67 -4.53 -2.70
N GLY A 73 10.67 -4.18 -1.40
CA GLY A 73 10.84 -2.79 -0.93
C GLY A 73 12.16 -2.16 -1.36
N ASN A 74 13.27 -2.91 -1.34
CA ASN A 74 14.57 -2.47 -1.86
C ASN A 74 14.47 -2.07 -3.35
N ARG A 75 13.80 -2.90 -4.17
CA ARG A 75 13.61 -2.60 -5.59
C ARG A 75 12.75 -1.35 -5.81
N LEU A 76 11.66 -1.21 -5.07
CA LEU A 76 10.80 -0.02 -5.16
C LEU A 76 11.56 1.24 -4.75
N THR A 77 12.32 1.18 -3.65
CA THR A 77 13.19 2.27 -3.18
C THR A 77 14.15 2.71 -4.26
N GLN A 78 14.89 1.75 -4.85
CA GLN A 78 15.84 2.01 -5.93
C GLN A 78 15.18 2.74 -7.10
N LEU A 79 14.01 2.26 -7.56
CA LEU A 79 13.30 2.86 -8.69
C LEU A 79 12.83 4.28 -8.37
N LEU A 80 12.26 4.50 -7.21
CA LEU A 80 11.78 5.82 -6.80
C LEU A 80 12.93 6.83 -6.68
N GLN A 81 14.11 6.41 -6.21
CA GLN A 81 15.30 7.25 -6.10
C GLN A 81 15.97 7.46 -7.46
N ASP A 82 16.38 6.38 -8.12
CA ASP A 82 17.26 6.45 -9.30
C ASP A 82 16.51 6.90 -10.56
N THR A 83 15.24 6.50 -10.71
CA THR A 83 14.45 6.79 -11.92
C THR A 83 13.58 8.02 -11.76
N TYR A 84 12.96 8.19 -10.57
CA TYR A 84 11.95 9.23 -10.37
C TYR A 84 12.45 10.39 -9.48
N GLY A 85 13.61 10.27 -8.82
CA GLY A 85 14.25 11.34 -8.08
C GLY A 85 13.53 11.74 -6.78
N TYR A 86 12.87 10.77 -6.12
CA TYR A 86 12.36 10.95 -4.76
C TYR A 86 13.40 10.56 -3.73
N HIS A 87 13.41 11.22 -2.57
CA HIS A 87 14.20 10.78 -1.44
C HIS A 87 13.37 9.79 -0.60
N VAL A 88 13.85 8.55 -0.51
CA VAL A 88 13.14 7.44 0.16
C VAL A 88 13.94 6.97 1.37
N LEU A 89 13.28 6.89 2.53
CA LEU A 89 13.76 6.13 3.67
C LEU A 89 13.10 4.75 3.63
N HIS A 90 13.90 3.70 3.52
CA HIS A 90 13.41 2.33 3.60
C HIS A 90 13.78 1.74 4.96
N ASP A 91 12.77 1.55 5.81
CA ASP A 91 12.93 0.89 7.10
C ASP A 91 12.75 -0.62 6.94
N THR A 92 13.79 -1.37 7.27
CA THR A 92 13.86 -2.84 7.17
C THR A 92 13.74 -3.54 8.51
N GLY A 93 13.18 -2.84 9.52
CA GLY A 93 12.91 -3.40 10.84
C GLY A 93 11.98 -4.63 10.77
N ILE A 94 12.21 -5.59 11.66
CA ILE A 94 11.36 -6.78 11.80
C ILE A 94 10.39 -6.56 12.96
N TYR A 95 9.11 -6.47 12.66
CA TYR A 95 8.05 -6.16 13.62
C TYR A 95 7.13 -7.35 13.91
N ASP A 96 7.24 -8.41 13.14
CA ASP A 96 6.35 -9.57 13.10
C ASP A 96 6.95 -10.85 13.71
N THR A 97 7.86 -10.72 14.65
CA THR A 97 8.30 -11.84 15.50
C THR A 97 7.09 -12.48 16.20
N ASP A 98 6.14 -11.66 16.65
CA ASP A 98 4.77 -12.05 16.98
C ASP A 98 3.82 -11.40 15.96
N ARG A 99 3.31 -12.22 15.03
CA ARG A 99 2.49 -11.75 13.90
C ARG A 99 1.23 -11.00 14.34
N ASP A 100 0.58 -11.47 15.39
CA ASP A 100 -0.70 -10.89 15.86
C ASP A 100 -0.51 -9.49 16.47
N HIS A 101 0.70 -9.17 16.93
CA HIS A 101 1.06 -7.90 17.54
C HIS A 101 1.90 -6.97 16.64
N ALA A 102 2.20 -7.39 15.42
CA ALA A 102 3.12 -6.68 14.51
C ALA A 102 2.76 -5.19 14.31
N TYR A 103 1.49 -4.86 14.08
CA TYR A 103 1.04 -3.46 13.96
C TYR A 103 1.28 -2.64 15.22
N ASN A 104 1.13 -3.25 16.41
CA ASN A 104 1.36 -2.57 17.69
C ASN A 104 2.86 -2.34 17.92
N VAL A 105 3.71 -3.27 17.47
CA VAL A 105 5.18 -3.15 17.57
C VAL A 105 5.70 -2.13 16.56
N ALA A 106 5.22 -2.13 15.33
CA ALA A 106 5.64 -1.19 14.29
C ALA A 106 5.21 0.26 14.58
N ALA A 107 3.97 0.48 15.07
CA ALA A 107 3.39 1.81 15.22
C ALA A 107 4.29 2.84 15.94
N PRO A 108 4.84 2.57 17.14
CA PRO A 108 5.68 3.54 17.83
C PRO A 108 7.01 3.82 17.10
N VAL A 109 7.55 2.85 16.38
CA VAL A 109 8.78 3.02 15.60
C VAL A 109 8.50 3.93 14.39
N ILE A 110 7.46 3.64 13.64
CA ILE A 110 7.07 4.46 12.49
C ILE A 110 6.71 5.89 12.93
N GLN A 111 5.98 6.03 14.04
CA GLN A 111 5.69 7.35 14.61
C GLN A 111 6.97 8.13 14.97
N LYS A 112 7.98 7.45 15.52
CA LYS A 112 9.27 8.06 15.83
C LYS A 112 10.01 8.48 14.55
N ILE A 113 10.02 7.64 13.52
CA ILE A 113 10.63 7.98 12.22
C ILE A 113 9.97 9.25 11.65
N LEU A 114 8.64 9.34 11.66
CA LEU A 114 7.92 10.51 11.17
C LEU A 114 8.19 11.78 12.00
N GLN A 115 8.42 11.65 13.31
CA GLN A 115 8.84 12.76 14.17
C GLN A 115 10.25 13.24 13.87
N ASP A 116 11.18 12.31 13.61
CA ASP A 116 12.58 12.62 13.30
C ASP A 116 12.77 13.16 11.87
N HIS A 117 11.85 12.78 10.96
CA HIS A 117 11.88 13.17 9.54
C HIS A 117 10.54 13.83 9.13
N PRO A 118 10.28 15.06 9.55
CA PRO A 118 9.01 15.76 9.24
C PRO A 118 8.82 16.08 7.75
N SER A 119 9.83 15.86 6.92
CA SER A 119 9.77 15.96 5.46
C SER A 119 9.07 14.77 4.80
N ILE A 120 8.82 13.68 5.53
CA ILE A 120 8.09 12.52 5.00
C ILE A 120 6.61 12.89 4.86
N GLU A 121 6.13 12.83 3.63
CA GLU A 121 4.74 13.10 3.27
C GLU A 121 3.96 11.85 2.87
N VAL A 122 4.65 10.78 2.47
CA VAL A 122 4.05 9.52 2.01
C VAL A 122 4.59 8.36 2.83
N VAL A 123 3.70 7.47 3.26
CA VAL A 123 4.05 6.26 4.02
C VAL A 123 3.49 5.04 3.30
N ILE A 124 4.35 4.08 3.01
CA ILE A 124 4.01 2.83 2.32
C ILE A 124 4.33 1.65 3.23
N ASP A 125 3.31 0.91 3.64
CA ASP A 125 3.43 -0.40 4.28
C ASP A 125 3.34 -1.47 3.20
N LEU A 126 4.47 -2.08 2.84
CA LEU A 126 4.56 -3.01 1.71
C LEU A 126 4.52 -4.45 2.18
N HIS A 127 3.54 -5.20 1.69
CA HIS A 127 3.19 -6.56 2.06
C HIS A 127 3.06 -7.49 0.86
N ARG A 128 2.76 -8.75 1.13
CA ARG A 128 2.14 -9.67 0.19
C ARG A 128 0.87 -10.24 0.80
N ASP A 129 -0.12 -10.59 -0.03
CA ASP A 129 -1.41 -11.17 0.40
C ASP A 129 -1.25 -12.62 0.87
N GLY A 130 -2.22 -13.10 1.63
CA GLY A 130 -2.38 -14.50 2.01
C GLY A 130 -3.59 -15.11 1.32
N VAL A 131 -3.35 -16.07 0.41
CA VAL A 131 -4.41 -16.73 -0.38
C VAL A 131 -4.34 -18.25 -0.26
N ALA A 132 -5.35 -18.95 -0.77
CA ALA A 132 -5.29 -20.40 -0.89
C ALA A 132 -4.11 -20.82 -1.79
N ASP A 133 -3.44 -21.94 -1.47
CA ASP A 133 -2.24 -22.41 -2.17
C ASP A 133 -2.46 -22.66 -3.68
N THR A 134 -3.71 -22.84 -4.08
CA THR A 134 -4.11 -23.00 -5.50
C THR A 134 -4.34 -21.68 -6.22
N THR A 135 -4.29 -20.55 -5.52
CA THR A 135 -4.53 -19.22 -6.09
C THR A 135 -3.20 -18.57 -6.44
N ARG A 136 -3.05 -18.12 -7.67
CA ARG A 136 -1.88 -17.36 -8.12
C ARG A 136 -2.31 -15.95 -8.57
N LEU A 137 -1.71 -14.93 -7.99
CA LEU A 137 -2.01 -13.53 -8.27
C LEU A 137 -0.95 -12.96 -9.22
N ALA A 138 -1.01 -13.36 -10.50
CA ALA A 138 -0.06 -12.94 -11.52
C ALA A 138 -0.77 -12.33 -12.73
N ALA A 139 -0.10 -11.42 -13.40
CA ALA A 139 -0.50 -10.81 -14.67
C ALA A 139 0.70 -10.77 -15.62
N ASN A 140 0.43 -10.85 -16.93
CA ASN A 140 1.45 -10.56 -17.94
C ASN A 140 1.23 -9.14 -18.46
N ILE A 141 2.16 -8.26 -18.17
CA ILE A 141 2.12 -6.85 -18.57
C ILE A 141 3.30 -6.60 -19.52
N ASN A 142 2.96 -6.24 -20.76
CA ASN A 142 3.96 -5.96 -21.80
C ASN A 142 4.96 -7.12 -22.01
N GLY A 143 4.49 -8.37 -21.88
CA GLY A 143 5.33 -9.56 -22.06
C GLY A 143 6.14 -9.98 -20.82
N VAL A 144 5.99 -9.29 -19.70
CA VAL A 144 6.67 -9.63 -18.43
C VAL A 144 5.64 -10.18 -17.43
N ASP A 145 5.91 -11.36 -16.90
CA ASP A 145 5.11 -11.95 -15.83
C ASP A 145 5.46 -11.25 -14.50
N MET A 146 4.43 -10.80 -13.79
CA MET A 146 4.57 -10.09 -12.53
C MET A 146 3.42 -10.36 -11.58
N ALA A 147 3.65 -10.13 -10.30
CA ALA A 147 2.62 -10.21 -9.29
C ALA A 147 1.58 -9.11 -9.48
N GLN A 148 0.30 -9.44 -9.31
CA GLN A 148 -0.74 -8.41 -9.24
C GLN A 148 -0.66 -7.65 -7.92
N VAL A 149 -0.88 -6.34 -7.99
CA VAL A 149 -0.86 -5.45 -6.84
C VAL A 149 -2.29 -5.17 -6.35
N MET A 150 -2.46 -5.01 -5.04
CA MET A 150 -3.71 -4.59 -4.42
C MET A 150 -3.45 -3.44 -3.44
N PHE A 151 -4.19 -2.35 -3.59
CA PHE A 151 -4.24 -1.30 -2.57
C PHE A 151 -5.25 -1.66 -1.50
N PHE A 152 -4.94 -1.32 -0.27
CA PHE A 152 -5.72 -1.73 0.88
C PHE A 152 -6.03 -0.51 1.77
N ASN A 153 -7.23 -0.44 2.35
CA ASN A 153 -7.60 0.59 3.31
C ASN A 153 -8.26 0.00 4.56
N GLY A 154 -7.75 0.45 5.69
CA GLY A 154 -8.36 0.21 7.00
C GLY A 154 -9.36 1.30 7.34
N LEU A 155 -10.62 0.91 7.64
CA LEU A 155 -11.71 1.85 7.86
C LEU A 155 -11.95 2.22 9.32
N SER A 156 -11.25 1.59 10.28
CA SER A 156 -11.51 1.76 11.72
C SER A 156 -12.98 1.56 12.09
N LYS A 157 -13.63 0.60 11.43
CA LYS A 157 -15.07 0.36 11.53
C LYS A 157 -15.39 -1.11 11.35
N THR A 158 -16.24 -1.66 12.23
CA THR A 158 -16.72 -3.04 12.10
C THR A 158 -18.19 -3.08 11.68
N THR A 159 -18.57 -4.18 11.02
CA THR A 159 -19.99 -4.47 10.73
C THR A 159 -20.81 -4.65 12.00
N ALA A 160 -20.22 -5.19 13.06
CA ALA A 160 -20.92 -5.54 14.29
C ALA A 160 -21.18 -4.33 15.20
N THR A 161 -20.23 -3.39 15.32
CA THR A 161 -20.27 -2.32 16.32
C THR A 161 -20.15 -0.90 15.74
N GLY A 162 -19.95 -0.79 14.44
CA GLY A 162 -19.70 0.51 13.81
C GLY A 162 -18.25 0.99 14.01
N ASP A 163 -18.06 2.28 14.21
CA ASP A 163 -16.73 2.90 14.35
C ASP A 163 -15.98 2.36 15.57
N ILE A 164 -14.66 2.17 15.43
CA ILE A 164 -13.80 1.66 16.50
C ILE A 164 -13.15 2.87 17.18
N ASP A 165 -13.75 3.36 18.27
CA ASP A 165 -13.33 4.60 18.94
C ASP A 165 -11.89 4.61 19.42
N TYR A 166 -11.37 3.46 19.90
CA TYR A 166 -9.97 3.32 20.37
C TYR A 166 -8.95 3.15 19.25
N LEU A 167 -9.41 3.00 17.98
CA LEU A 167 -8.56 2.92 16.80
C LEU A 167 -8.91 4.00 15.77
N ARG A 168 -9.13 5.22 16.22
CA ARG A 168 -9.47 6.34 15.32
C ARG A 168 -8.42 6.52 14.23
N ASN A 169 -8.89 6.73 13.01
CA ASN A 169 -8.07 7.18 11.89
C ASN A 169 -8.65 8.50 11.36
N PRO A 170 -7.98 9.64 11.59
CA PRO A 170 -8.45 10.95 11.10
C PRO A 170 -8.27 11.10 9.58
N TYR A 171 -7.53 10.21 8.94
CA TYR A 171 -7.13 10.27 7.53
C TYR A 171 -7.85 9.26 6.63
N ILE A 172 -8.99 8.69 7.05
CA ILE A 172 -9.71 7.67 6.25
C ILE A 172 -10.01 8.19 4.84
N GLU A 173 -10.55 9.42 4.73
CA GLU A 173 -10.88 10.02 3.42
C GLU A 173 -9.63 10.28 2.57
N ASP A 174 -8.54 10.74 3.19
CA ASP A 174 -7.26 10.99 2.51
C ASP A 174 -6.62 9.68 2.02
N ASN A 175 -6.62 8.64 2.86
CA ASN A 175 -6.13 7.32 2.49
C ASN A 175 -6.98 6.70 1.35
N LEU A 176 -8.30 6.83 1.40
CA LEU A 176 -9.21 6.38 0.34
C LEU A 176 -8.96 7.15 -0.97
N ALA A 177 -8.74 8.45 -0.90
CA ALA A 177 -8.41 9.27 -2.07
C ALA A 177 -7.08 8.83 -2.70
N MET A 178 -6.06 8.61 -1.88
CA MET A 178 -4.75 8.16 -2.35
C MET A 178 -4.86 6.80 -3.05
N SER A 179 -5.48 5.79 -2.43
CA SER A 179 -5.64 4.48 -3.04
C SER A 179 -6.52 4.49 -4.29
N LEU A 180 -7.58 5.33 -4.34
CA LEU A 180 -8.41 5.47 -5.53
C LEU A 180 -7.63 6.06 -6.71
N LYS A 181 -6.85 7.13 -6.49
CA LYS A 181 -6.01 7.73 -7.53
C LYS A 181 -4.95 6.76 -8.03
N MET A 182 -4.32 6.00 -7.12
CA MET A 182 -3.38 4.94 -7.48
C MET A 182 -4.05 3.87 -8.35
N GLN A 183 -5.26 3.42 -7.96
CA GLN A 183 -6.02 2.43 -8.71
C GLN A 183 -6.40 2.92 -10.11
N LEU A 184 -6.85 4.16 -10.24
CA LEU A 184 -7.23 4.75 -11.53
C LEU A 184 -6.01 4.89 -12.45
N ALA A 185 -4.89 5.43 -11.95
CA ALA A 185 -3.65 5.54 -12.69
C ALA A 185 -3.10 4.17 -13.13
N ALA A 186 -3.15 3.17 -12.24
CA ALA A 186 -2.73 1.81 -12.56
C ALA A 186 -3.62 1.17 -13.63
N THR A 187 -4.94 1.39 -13.57
CA THR A 187 -5.88 0.86 -14.56
C THR A 187 -5.68 1.51 -15.93
N GLU A 188 -5.35 2.80 -15.96
CA GLU A 188 -5.06 3.54 -17.20
C GLU A 188 -3.74 3.10 -17.84
N LEU A 189 -2.67 3.02 -17.04
CA LEU A 189 -1.31 2.74 -17.53
C LEU A 189 -1.06 1.25 -17.80
N TYR A 190 -1.63 0.39 -16.95
CA TYR A 190 -1.36 -1.05 -16.92
C TYR A 190 -2.63 -1.87 -16.66
N PRO A 191 -3.55 -1.98 -17.64
CA PRO A 191 -4.78 -2.77 -17.48
C PRO A 191 -4.48 -4.20 -17.00
N GLY A 192 -5.14 -4.64 -15.92
CA GLY A 192 -4.95 -5.97 -15.35
C GLY A 192 -3.81 -6.10 -14.32
N PHE A 193 -3.02 -5.04 -14.10
CA PHE A 193 -1.94 -5.03 -13.12
C PHE A 193 -2.45 -5.06 -11.68
N THR A 194 -3.54 -4.34 -11.41
CA THR A 194 -4.09 -4.25 -10.06
C THR A 194 -5.35 -5.05 -9.87
N ARG A 195 -5.54 -5.56 -8.66
CA ARG A 195 -6.79 -6.07 -8.13
C ARG A 195 -7.62 -4.88 -7.59
N LYS A 196 -8.89 -5.11 -7.25
CA LYS A 196 -9.72 -4.08 -6.61
C LYS A 196 -9.14 -3.69 -5.25
N ILE A 197 -9.30 -2.42 -4.87
CA ILE A 197 -8.95 -1.91 -3.54
C ILE A 197 -9.70 -2.72 -2.49
N TYR A 198 -8.98 -3.22 -1.46
CA TYR A 198 -9.57 -4.01 -0.38
C TYR A 198 -9.84 -3.13 0.84
N LEU A 199 -11.06 -3.19 1.36
CA LEU A 199 -11.49 -2.44 2.54
C LEU A 199 -11.69 -3.39 3.73
N LYS A 200 -11.08 -3.09 4.88
CA LYS A 200 -11.15 -3.92 6.08
C LYS A 200 -11.32 -3.09 7.36
N SER A 201 -11.64 -3.76 8.47
CA SER A 201 -12.19 -3.14 9.67
C SER A 201 -11.19 -2.33 10.52
N TYR A 202 -9.94 -2.77 10.70
CA TYR A 202 -8.98 -2.06 11.54
C TYR A 202 -8.29 -0.91 10.80
N ARG A 203 -7.42 -0.13 11.49
CA ARG A 203 -6.75 1.05 10.91
C ARG A 203 -5.40 0.77 10.25
N TYR A 204 -4.75 -0.37 10.57
CA TYR A 204 -3.49 -0.82 9.94
C TYR A 204 -2.41 0.27 9.87
N ASN A 205 -2.21 1.01 10.97
CA ASN A 205 -1.28 2.15 11.08
C ASN A 205 -1.46 3.29 10.07
N MET A 206 -2.48 3.24 9.21
CA MET A 206 -2.76 4.28 8.21
C MET A 206 -3.19 5.63 8.81
N HIS A 207 -3.39 5.69 10.13
CA HIS A 207 -3.67 6.92 10.88
C HIS A 207 -2.42 7.77 11.13
N LEU A 208 -1.24 7.28 10.78
CA LEU A 208 0.03 7.97 11.04
C LEU A 208 0.35 9.04 9.99
N CYS A 209 -0.21 8.93 8.78
CA CYS A 209 0.02 9.86 7.70
C CYS A 209 -1.21 9.98 6.77
N PRO A 210 -1.57 11.17 6.28
CA PRO A 210 -2.70 11.32 5.35
C PRO A 210 -2.47 10.63 4.00
N LYS A 211 -1.23 10.59 3.50
CA LYS A 211 -0.88 9.87 2.26
C LYS A 211 -0.29 8.48 2.59
N SER A 212 -1.05 7.67 3.36
CA SER A 212 -0.67 6.29 3.67
C SER A 212 -1.23 5.32 2.64
N LEU A 213 -0.38 4.37 2.22
CA LEU A 213 -0.73 3.23 1.40
C LEU A 213 -0.31 1.94 2.11
N LEU A 214 -1.21 0.97 2.20
CA LEU A 214 -0.85 -0.43 2.41
C LEU A 214 -0.99 -1.12 1.05
N ILE A 215 0.07 -1.79 0.62
CA ILE A 215 0.17 -2.37 -0.72
C ILE A 215 0.51 -3.85 -0.60
N GLU A 216 -0.36 -4.69 -1.13
CA GLU A 216 -0.14 -6.13 -1.26
C GLU A 216 0.44 -6.43 -2.65
N VAL A 217 1.62 -7.05 -2.71
CA VAL A 217 2.31 -7.41 -3.94
C VAL A 217 2.26 -8.91 -4.12
N GLY A 218 1.30 -9.40 -4.91
CA GLY A 218 1.03 -10.81 -5.06
C GLY A 218 0.65 -11.49 -3.76
N ALA A 219 1.03 -12.75 -3.62
CA ALA A 219 0.79 -13.60 -2.46
C ALA A 219 1.94 -14.59 -2.26
N GLN A 220 1.86 -15.43 -1.19
CA GLN A 220 2.85 -16.50 -0.92
C GLN A 220 3.03 -17.49 -2.07
N THR A 221 2.11 -17.52 -3.02
CA THR A 221 2.15 -18.40 -4.19
C THR A 221 2.88 -17.81 -5.40
N ASN A 222 3.20 -16.52 -5.37
CA ASN A 222 4.03 -15.88 -6.39
C ASN A 222 5.52 -16.13 -6.12
N THR A 223 6.34 -16.04 -7.16
CA THR A 223 7.80 -16.01 -7.00
C THR A 223 8.26 -14.62 -6.57
N LEU A 224 9.42 -14.52 -5.92
CA LEU A 224 10.07 -13.25 -5.61
C LEU A 224 10.29 -12.42 -6.88
N GLN A 225 10.70 -13.05 -7.98
CA GLN A 225 10.94 -12.35 -9.24
C GLN A 225 9.67 -11.70 -9.80
N GLU A 226 8.52 -12.35 -9.69
CA GLU A 226 7.23 -11.75 -10.09
C GLU A 226 6.89 -10.52 -9.24
N ALA A 227 7.16 -10.57 -7.95
CA ALA A 227 6.96 -9.44 -7.06
C ALA A 227 7.93 -8.28 -7.35
N VAL A 228 9.19 -8.58 -7.62
CA VAL A 228 10.21 -7.59 -8.03
C VAL A 228 9.84 -6.95 -9.37
N ASN A 229 9.37 -7.73 -10.35
CA ASN A 229 8.93 -7.21 -11.66
C ASN A 229 7.74 -6.23 -11.53
N ALA A 230 6.87 -6.43 -10.55
CA ALA A 230 5.74 -5.54 -10.28
C ALA A 230 6.15 -4.14 -9.80
N MET A 231 7.41 -3.95 -9.36
CA MET A 231 7.87 -2.67 -8.83
C MET A 231 8.08 -1.62 -9.91
N ASP A 232 8.44 -2.00 -11.13
CA ASP A 232 8.62 -1.05 -12.23
C ASP A 232 7.30 -0.33 -12.57
N PRO A 233 6.17 -1.02 -12.86
CA PRO A 233 4.89 -0.35 -13.06
C PRO A 233 4.37 0.33 -11.78
N LEU A 234 4.59 -0.22 -10.60
CA LEU A 234 4.15 0.41 -9.34
C LEU A 234 4.86 1.75 -9.10
N ALA A 235 6.17 1.83 -9.34
CA ALA A 235 6.93 3.06 -9.20
C ALA A 235 6.46 4.14 -10.19
N GLN A 236 6.11 3.76 -11.42
CA GLN A 236 5.56 4.69 -12.40
C GLN A 236 4.17 5.19 -11.99
N VAL A 237 3.31 4.32 -11.47
CA VAL A 237 1.98 4.70 -10.96
C VAL A 237 2.12 5.66 -9.77
N LEU A 238 3.07 5.40 -8.87
CA LEU A 238 3.40 6.31 -7.76
C LEU A 238 3.85 7.68 -8.29
N ASP A 239 4.81 7.74 -9.22
CA ASP A 239 5.25 9.03 -9.80
C ASP A 239 4.10 9.76 -10.49
N ARG A 240 3.25 9.06 -11.23
CA ARG A 240 2.06 9.65 -11.88
C ARG A 240 1.16 10.38 -10.88
N VAL A 241 0.87 9.76 -9.75
CA VAL A 241 -0.02 10.32 -8.72
C VAL A 241 0.69 11.40 -7.91
N LEU A 242 1.93 11.14 -7.48
CA LEU A 242 2.69 12.04 -6.62
C LEU A 242 3.19 13.30 -7.33
N SER A 243 3.40 13.25 -8.64
CA SER A 243 3.79 14.43 -9.44
C SER A 243 2.60 15.18 -10.04
N GLY A 244 1.37 14.62 -9.97
CA GLY A 244 0.15 15.24 -10.50
C GLY A 244 0.10 15.29 -12.03
N LYS A 245 0.81 14.41 -12.73
CA LYS A 245 0.86 14.36 -14.20
C LYS A 245 -0.36 13.71 -14.83
#